data_165a2ebb33cb7b692e3e00114f8ac541
#
_entry.id   165a2ebb33cb7b692e3e00114f8ac541
#
_cell.length_a   1.000
_cell.length_b   1.000
_cell.length_c   1.000
_cell.angle_alpha   90.00
_cell.angle_beta   90.00
_cell.angle_gamma   90.00
#
_symmetry.space_group_name_H-M   'P 1'
#
loop_
_entity.id
_entity.type
_entity.pdbx_description
1 polymer ?
#
loop_
_entity_poly.entity_id
_entity_poly.type
_entity_poly.pdbx_seq_one_letter_code
_entity_poly.pdbx_strand_id
1 'polypeptide(L)'
;MHILKKIFSVGAVLLFTTMSFAEQPVFVKEFLGQVDFVKGRLMQLAEAMPEDNYSWTPGEGVRSVGEVYVHAAEANYYMLSLIKGEKFDMNSAESKSDKKTALSLMEKSFDNLKESAAQFTDEDLDKEIEAFGMKFSVRNFMVTIIAHLHEHLGQSIAYARMNGVTPPWSAQE
;
A
#
# COMPACT_ATOMS: atom_id res chain seq x y z
N MET A 1 46.89 -41.27 52.43
CA MET A 1 45.48 -41.45 51.96
C MET A 1 45.10 -40.17 51.19
N HIS A 2 45.36 -40.15 49.87
CA HIS A 2 45.13 -39.00 49.00
C HIS A 2 43.78 -39.12 48.31
N ILE A 3 42.87 -38.18 48.58
CA ILE A 3 41.58 -38.09 47.95
C ILE A 3 41.73 -37.21 46.73
N LEU A 4 41.61 -37.84 45.54
CA LEU A 4 41.65 -37.16 44.26
C LEU A 4 40.26 -36.53 43.99
N LYS A 5 40.17 -35.19 44.05
CA LYS A 5 38.93 -34.48 43.63
C LYS A 5 38.88 -34.39 42.11
N LYS A 6 37.93 -35.11 41.49
CA LYS A 6 37.61 -34.96 40.07
C LYS A 6 36.77 -33.70 39.90
N ILE A 7 37.33 -32.73 39.18
CA ILE A 7 36.58 -31.53 38.74
C ILE A 7 35.90 -31.88 37.41
N PHE A 8 34.56 -31.95 37.45
CA PHE A 8 33.75 -32.08 36.24
C PHE A 8 33.52 -30.66 35.68
N SER A 9 34.17 -30.36 34.55
CA SER A 9 33.95 -29.10 33.81
C SER A 9 32.76 -29.30 32.88
N VAL A 10 31.61 -28.72 33.20
CA VAL A 10 30.44 -28.69 32.30
C VAL A 10 30.64 -27.54 31.34
N GLY A 11 31.06 -27.86 30.13
CA GLY A 11 31.12 -26.90 29.04
C GLY A 11 29.69 -26.55 28.53
N ALA A 12 29.23 -25.35 28.83
CA ALA A 12 27.99 -24.83 28.24
C ALA A 12 28.23 -24.49 26.74
N VAL A 13 27.68 -25.31 25.85
CA VAL A 13 27.65 -25.00 24.41
C VAL A 13 26.55 -23.98 24.17
N LEU A 14 26.90 -22.73 24.00
CA LEU A 14 26.01 -21.66 23.54
C LEU A 14 25.72 -21.88 22.05
N LEU A 15 24.56 -22.45 21.72
CA LEU A 15 24.03 -22.48 20.36
C LEU A 15 23.57 -21.06 19.98
N PHE A 16 24.42 -20.34 19.27
CA PHE A 16 24.00 -19.13 18.56
C PHE A 16 23.17 -19.55 17.34
N THR A 17 21.85 -19.48 17.47
CA THR A 17 20.95 -19.52 16.29
C THR A 17 21.10 -18.20 15.58
N THR A 18 21.85 -18.16 14.48
CA THR A 18 21.82 -17.05 13.55
C THR A 18 20.44 -17.03 12.89
N MET A 19 19.59 -16.09 13.28
CA MET A 19 18.39 -15.78 12.51
C MET A 19 18.87 -15.22 11.16
N SER A 20 18.88 -16.05 10.14
CA SER A 20 19.03 -15.60 8.75
C SER A 20 17.72 -14.88 8.39
N PHE A 21 17.73 -13.56 8.39
CA PHE A 21 16.66 -12.81 7.74
C PHE A 21 16.79 -13.08 6.23
N ALA A 22 15.79 -13.76 5.66
CA ALA A 22 15.73 -13.91 4.22
C ALA A 22 15.75 -12.51 3.59
N GLU A 23 16.58 -12.33 2.56
CA GLU A 23 16.63 -11.06 1.86
C GLU A 23 15.26 -10.81 1.19
N GLN A 24 14.74 -9.59 1.34
CA GLN A 24 13.46 -9.20 0.73
C GLN A 24 13.55 -9.36 -0.80
N PRO A 25 12.55 -9.98 -1.45
CA PRO A 25 12.52 -10.16 -2.90
C PRO A 25 12.72 -8.84 -3.66
N VAL A 26 13.47 -8.89 -4.76
CA VAL A 26 13.71 -7.69 -5.60
C VAL A 26 12.40 -7.07 -6.06
N PHE A 27 11.45 -7.90 -6.49
CA PHE A 27 10.13 -7.42 -6.92
C PHE A 27 9.40 -6.66 -5.82
N VAL A 28 9.47 -7.10 -4.57
CA VAL A 28 8.85 -6.38 -3.43
C VAL A 28 9.51 -5.02 -3.22
N LYS A 29 10.84 -4.93 -3.32
CA LYS A 29 11.56 -3.64 -3.23
C LYS A 29 11.12 -2.67 -4.33
N GLU A 30 10.99 -3.16 -5.57
CA GLU A 30 10.53 -2.38 -6.72
C GLU A 30 9.07 -1.94 -6.55
N PHE A 31 8.19 -2.84 -6.11
CA PHE A 31 6.79 -2.54 -5.81
C PHE A 31 6.68 -1.44 -4.75
N LEU A 32 7.38 -1.57 -3.64
CA LEU A 32 7.38 -0.56 -2.57
C LEU A 32 7.86 0.80 -3.06
N GLY A 33 8.88 0.83 -3.93
CA GLY A 33 9.33 2.07 -4.57
C GLY A 33 8.26 2.73 -5.43
N GLN A 34 7.48 1.94 -6.19
CA GLN A 34 6.35 2.45 -6.97
C GLN A 34 5.20 2.93 -6.08
N VAL A 35 4.90 2.21 -4.99
CA VAL A 35 3.90 2.64 -4.00
C VAL A 35 4.30 3.98 -3.36
N ASP A 36 5.56 4.15 -2.97
CA ASP A 36 6.06 5.41 -2.40
C ASP A 36 5.95 6.56 -3.40
N PHE A 37 6.29 6.32 -4.66
CA PHE A 37 6.18 7.32 -5.71
C PHE A 37 4.74 7.78 -5.90
N VAL A 38 3.78 6.84 -6.07
CA VAL A 38 2.39 7.19 -6.32
C VAL A 38 1.71 7.78 -5.08
N LYS A 39 2.01 7.26 -3.87
CA LYS A 39 1.58 7.84 -2.59
C LYS A 39 2.00 9.30 -2.50
N GLY A 40 3.28 9.57 -2.71
CA GLY A 40 3.83 10.92 -2.62
C GLY A 40 3.11 11.90 -3.55
N ARG A 41 2.82 11.49 -4.79
CA ARG A 41 2.12 12.34 -5.76
C ARG A 41 0.63 12.53 -5.42
N LEU A 42 -0.07 11.46 -5.05
CA LEU A 42 -1.49 11.56 -4.65
C LEU A 42 -1.66 12.43 -3.41
N MET A 43 -0.83 12.25 -2.38
CA MET A 43 -0.88 13.03 -1.14
C MET A 43 -0.60 14.51 -1.41
N GLN A 44 0.48 14.85 -2.14
CA GLN A 44 0.79 16.24 -2.50
C GLN A 44 -0.35 16.91 -3.26
N LEU A 45 -0.98 16.19 -4.19
CA LEU A 45 -2.07 16.73 -5.00
C LEU A 45 -3.33 16.93 -4.15
N ALA A 46 -3.67 15.97 -3.30
CA ALA A 46 -4.78 16.05 -2.37
C ALA A 46 -4.61 17.22 -1.39
N GLU A 47 -3.40 17.43 -0.87
CA GLU A 47 -3.09 18.57 0.00
C GLU A 47 -3.21 19.91 -0.74
N ALA A 48 -2.77 19.97 -2.00
CA ALA A 48 -2.84 21.19 -2.81
C ALA A 48 -4.27 21.54 -3.24
N MET A 49 -5.18 20.57 -3.32
CA MET A 49 -6.57 20.78 -3.68
C MET A 49 -7.29 21.56 -2.57
N PRO A 50 -7.97 22.70 -2.86
CA PRO A 50 -8.79 23.43 -1.89
C PRO A 50 -9.91 22.53 -1.34
N GLU A 51 -10.24 22.70 -0.07
CA GLU A 51 -11.30 21.92 0.61
C GLU A 51 -12.66 22.05 -0.09
N ASP A 52 -13.01 23.25 -0.52
CA ASP A 52 -14.28 23.53 -1.21
C ASP A 52 -14.40 22.75 -2.54
N ASN A 53 -13.29 22.32 -3.12
CA ASN A 53 -13.27 21.59 -4.38
C ASN A 53 -13.39 20.06 -4.18
N TYR A 54 -13.42 19.57 -2.93
CA TYR A 54 -13.51 18.13 -2.68
C TYR A 54 -14.85 17.53 -3.13
N SER A 55 -15.94 18.33 -3.14
CA SER A 55 -17.24 17.93 -3.66
C SER A 55 -17.39 18.14 -5.17
N TRP A 56 -16.39 18.76 -5.84
CA TRP A 56 -16.46 19.00 -7.28
C TRP A 56 -16.38 17.69 -8.07
N THR A 57 -17.22 17.58 -9.11
CA THR A 57 -17.26 16.46 -10.05
C THR A 57 -17.25 17.00 -11.49
N PRO A 58 -16.63 16.30 -12.44
CA PRO A 58 -16.65 16.72 -13.84
C PRO A 58 -17.99 16.48 -14.53
N GLY A 59 -18.91 15.70 -13.95
CA GLY A 59 -20.20 15.40 -14.52
C GLY A 59 -21.02 14.41 -13.67
N GLU A 60 -22.26 14.24 -14.05
CA GLU A 60 -23.19 13.31 -13.39
C GLU A 60 -22.67 11.85 -13.47
N GLY A 61 -22.78 11.11 -12.38
CA GLY A 61 -22.34 9.71 -12.29
C GLY A 61 -20.83 9.52 -12.21
N VAL A 62 -20.06 10.60 -12.11
CA VAL A 62 -18.60 10.55 -11.98
C VAL A 62 -18.21 10.93 -10.56
N ARG A 63 -17.26 10.19 -9.97
CA ARG A 63 -16.75 10.48 -8.62
C ARG A 63 -16.26 11.92 -8.48
N SER A 64 -16.57 12.54 -7.35
CA SER A 64 -15.97 13.81 -6.96
C SER A 64 -14.48 13.66 -6.64
N VAL A 65 -13.79 14.80 -6.47
CA VAL A 65 -12.37 14.83 -6.06
C VAL A 65 -12.14 14.00 -4.81
N GLY A 66 -12.93 14.24 -3.76
CA GLY A 66 -12.78 13.51 -2.49
C GLY A 66 -13.09 12.02 -2.62
N GLU A 67 -14.14 11.68 -3.40
CA GLU A 67 -14.50 10.28 -3.65
C GLU A 67 -13.44 9.52 -4.43
N VAL A 68 -12.67 10.17 -5.31
CA VAL A 68 -11.53 9.53 -6.00
C VAL A 68 -10.44 9.15 -5.00
N TYR A 69 -10.08 10.04 -4.09
CA TYR A 69 -9.06 9.75 -3.07
C TYR A 69 -9.50 8.68 -2.07
N VAL A 70 -10.77 8.74 -1.62
CA VAL A 70 -11.34 7.71 -0.75
C VAL A 70 -11.36 6.36 -1.46
N HIS A 71 -11.81 6.32 -2.73
CA HIS A 71 -11.82 5.10 -3.51
C HIS A 71 -10.42 4.49 -3.71
N ALA A 72 -9.42 5.30 -4.01
CA ALA A 72 -8.04 4.81 -4.13
C ALA A 72 -7.54 4.18 -2.82
N ALA A 73 -7.89 4.79 -1.69
CA ALA A 73 -7.55 4.27 -0.37
C ALA A 73 -8.28 2.97 -0.02
N GLU A 74 -9.58 2.90 -0.26
CA GLU A 74 -10.40 1.70 -0.01
C GLU A 74 -9.97 0.55 -0.91
N ALA A 75 -9.62 0.84 -2.17
CA ALA A 75 -9.12 -0.15 -3.11
C ALA A 75 -7.80 -0.79 -2.64
N ASN A 76 -6.92 -0.05 -1.97
CA ASN A 76 -5.72 -0.64 -1.36
C ASN A 76 -6.07 -1.73 -0.36
N TYR A 77 -7.02 -1.49 0.54
CA TYR A 77 -7.48 -2.49 1.51
C TYR A 77 -8.16 -3.67 0.83
N TYR A 78 -9.06 -3.38 -0.12
CA TYR A 78 -9.81 -4.40 -0.85
C TYR A 78 -8.88 -5.34 -1.62
N MET A 79 -8.00 -4.80 -2.46
CA MET A 79 -7.09 -5.61 -3.26
C MET A 79 -6.10 -6.39 -2.39
N LEU A 80 -5.65 -5.81 -1.28
CA LEU A 80 -4.81 -6.53 -0.32
C LEU A 80 -5.56 -7.68 0.34
N SER A 81 -6.84 -7.49 0.68
CA SER A 81 -7.68 -8.56 1.25
C SER A 81 -7.86 -9.75 0.29
N LEU A 82 -7.94 -9.48 -1.03
CA LEU A 82 -7.98 -10.54 -2.04
C LEU A 82 -6.69 -11.38 -2.05
N ILE A 83 -5.53 -10.72 -1.92
CA ILE A 83 -4.25 -11.44 -1.80
C ILE A 83 -4.21 -12.31 -0.54
N LYS A 84 -4.74 -11.80 0.58
CA LYS A 84 -4.74 -12.51 1.86
C LYS A 84 -5.86 -13.56 2.00
N GLY A 85 -6.81 -13.60 1.06
CA GLY A 85 -8.02 -14.43 1.17
C GLY A 85 -8.95 -13.99 2.29
N GLU A 86 -8.91 -12.72 2.66
CA GLU A 86 -9.74 -12.11 3.71
C GLU A 86 -11.01 -11.50 3.11
N LYS A 87 -12.06 -11.35 3.92
CA LYS A 87 -13.26 -10.61 3.51
C LYS A 87 -13.08 -9.14 3.81
N PHE A 88 -13.33 -8.29 2.82
CA PHE A 88 -13.38 -6.84 2.98
C PHE A 88 -14.78 -6.35 2.60
N ASP A 89 -15.40 -5.56 3.47
CA ASP A 89 -16.68 -4.92 3.21
C ASP A 89 -16.45 -3.51 2.65
N MET A 90 -16.55 -3.38 1.34
CA MET A 90 -16.43 -2.08 0.65
C MET A 90 -17.53 -1.07 1.06
N ASN A 91 -18.64 -1.54 1.66
CA ASN A 91 -19.71 -0.66 2.11
C ASN A 91 -19.59 -0.28 3.60
N SER A 92 -18.59 -0.79 4.30
CA SER A 92 -18.40 -0.53 5.73
C SER A 92 -17.98 0.91 6.04
N ALA A 93 -17.54 1.65 5.04
CA ALA A 93 -17.25 3.05 5.13
C ALA A 93 -18.21 3.83 4.23
N GLU A 94 -19.30 4.37 4.78
CA GLU A 94 -19.83 5.65 4.31
C GLU A 94 -18.72 6.70 4.56
N SER A 95 -17.62 6.54 3.86
CA SER A 95 -16.44 7.38 4.04
C SER A 95 -16.84 8.75 3.53
N LYS A 96 -16.99 9.68 4.46
CA LYS A 96 -17.08 11.08 4.09
C LYS A 96 -15.89 11.39 3.20
N SER A 97 -16.16 12.02 2.07
CA SER A 97 -15.14 12.38 1.09
C SER A 97 -14.60 13.80 1.28
N ASP A 98 -14.70 14.34 2.51
CA ASP A 98 -14.05 15.60 2.86
C ASP A 98 -12.52 15.46 2.89
N LYS A 99 -11.83 16.57 2.75
CA LYS A 99 -10.36 16.61 2.64
C LYS A 99 -9.65 15.89 3.78
N LYS A 100 -10.07 16.16 5.01
CA LYS A 100 -9.44 15.58 6.21
C LYS A 100 -9.59 14.07 6.24
N THR A 101 -10.80 13.59 5.95
CA THR A 101 -11.10 12.15 5.93
C THR A 101 -10.32 11.46 4.81
N ALA A 102 -10.34 12.01 3.59
CA ALA A 102 -9.64 11.47 2.44
C ALA A 102 -8.12 11.36 2.68
N LEU A 103 -7.47 12.43 3.16
CA LEU A 103 -6.04 12.43 3.49
C LEU A 103 -5.69 11.38 4.56
N SER A 104 -6.48 11.32 5.65
CA SER A 104 -6.23 10.34 6.72
C SER A 104 -6.41 8.90 6.25
N LEU A 105 -7.42 8.64 5.41
CA LEU A 105 -7.69 7.30 4.89
C LEU A 105 -6.60 6.86 3.90
N MET A 106 -6.19 7.75 2.99
CA MET A 106 -5.07 7.47 2.09
C MET A 106 -3.79 7.14 2.86
N GLU A 107 -3.37 7.98 3.82
CA GLU A 107 -2.17 7.74 4.61
C GLU A 107 -2.17 6.33 5.20
N LYS A 108 -3.24 5.99 5.94
CA LYS A 108 -3.39 4.68 6.59
C LYS A 108 -3.42 3.51 5.61
N SER A 109 -4.10 3.68 4.47
CA SER A 109 -4.22 2.60 3.48
C SER A 109 -2.90 2.29 2.79
N PHE A 110 -2.13 3.33 2.47
CA PHE A 110 -0.80 3.18 1.88
C PHE A 110 0.19 2.56 2.86
N ASP A 111 0.16 2.97 4.14
CA ASP A 111 1.02 2.38 5.16
C ASP A 111 0.69 0.90 5.36
N ASN A 112 -0.59 0.55 5.44
CA ASN A 112 -1.04 -0.85 5.52
C ASN A 112 -0.61 -1.68 4.30
N LEU A 113 -0.73 -1.11 3.08
CA LEU A 113 -0.30 -1.77 1.85
C LEU A 113 1.22 -2.04 1.88
N LYS A 114 2.02 -1.06 2.27
CA LYS A 114 3.48 -1.18 2.34
C LYS A 114 3.92 -2.18 3.40
N GLU A 115 3.37 -2.09 4.61
CA GLU A 115 3.68 -3.00 5.71
C GLU A 115 3.35 -4.46 5.34
N SER A 116 2.21 -4.68 4.69
CA SER A 116 1.81 -6.01 4.26
C SER A 116 2.68 -6.54 3.12
N ALA A 117 2.93 -5.71 2.10
CA ALA A 117 3.75 -6.11 0.95
C ALA A 117 5.19 -6.42 1.36
N ALA A 118 5.74 -5.69 2.34
CA ALA A 118 7.10 -5.91 2.84
C ALA A 118 7.32 -7.31 3.47
N GLN A 119 6.25 -8.02 3.82
CA GLN A 119 6.31 -9.36 4.40
C GLN A 119 6.29 -10.47 3.35
N PHE A 120 5.99 -10.18 2.09
CA PHE A 120 5.90 -11.21 1.06
C PHE A 120 7.26 -11.80 0.71
N THR A 121 7.31 -13.11 0.67
CA THR A 121 8.44 -13.92 0.19
C THR A 121 8.29 -14.22 -1.31
N ASP A 122 9.33 -14.77 -1.95
CA ASP A 122 9.21 -15.25 -3.33
C ASP A 122 8.16 -16.35 -3.48
N GLU A 123 8.01 -17.22 -2.48
CA GLU A 123 6.95 -18.23 -2.44
C GLU A 123 5.56 -17.61 -2.40
N ASP A 124 5.36 -16.52 -1.62
CA ASP A 124 4.08 -15.82 -1.57
C ASP A 124 3.76 -15.15 -2.91
N LEU A 125 4.76 -14.57 -3.57
CA LEU A 125 4.60 -13.91 -4.87
C LEU A 125 4.15 -14.84 -5.99
N ASP A 126 4.48 -16.13 -5.90
CA ASP A 126 4.15 -17.14 -6.90
C ASP A 126 2.80 -17.86 -6.61
N LYS A 127 2.18 -17.61 -5.45
CA LYS A 127 0.85 -18.15 -5.12
C LYS A 127 -0.20 -17.65 -6.09
N GLU A 128 -1.13 -18.55 -6.47
CA GLU A 128 -2.29 -18.20 -7.29
C GLU A 128 -3.43 -17.69 -6.41
N ILE A 129 -4.05 -16.60 -6.83
CA ILE A 129 -5.28 -16.04 -6.24
C ILE A 129 -6.34 -15.88 -7.32
N GLU A 130 -7.60 -15.85 -6.93
CA GLU A 130 -8.71 -15.53 -7.81
C GLU A 130 -9.26 -14.15 -7.46
N ALA A 131 -9.29 -13.26 -8.45
CA ALA A 131 -9.81 -11.91 -8.31
C ALA A 131 -10.52 -11.47 -9.60
N PHE A 132 -11.65 -10.78 -9.49
CA PHE A 132 -12.42 -10.28 -10.63
C PHE A 132 -12.80 -11.37 -11.65
N GLY A 133 -13.00 -12.62 -11.18
CA GLY A 133 -13.31 -13.77 -12.03
C GLY A 133 -12.12 -14.29 -12.86
N MET A 134 -10.91 -13.87 -12.54
CA MET A 134 -9.66 -14.27 -13.21
C MET A 134 -8.65 -14.80 -12.19
N LYS A 135 -7.71 -15.61 -12.68
CA LYS A 135 -6.58 -16.12 -11.90
C LYS A 135 -5.35 -15.25 -12.10
N PHE A 136 -4.67 -14.92 -11.01
CA PHE A 136 -3.44 -14.16 -10.99
C PHE A 136 -2.41 -14.87 -10.11
N SER A 137 -1.11 -14.71 -10.40
CA SER A 137 -0.14 -14.82 -9.32
C SER A 137 -0.22 -13.59 -8.44
N VAL A 138 0.15 -13.69 -7.16
CA VAL A 138 0.23 -12.52 -6.25
C VAL A 138 1.10 -11.43 -6.88
N ARG A 139 2.24 -11.78 -7.47
CA ARG A 139 3.13 -10.87 -8.20
C ARG A 139 2.38 -10.08 -9.29
N ASN A 140 1.62 -10.75 -10.13
CA ASN A 140 0.87 -10.09 -11.20
C ASN A 140 -0.26 -9.20 -10.62
N PHE A 141 -0.92 -9.66 -9.57
CA PHE A 141 -1.95 -8.86 -8.92
C PHE A 141 -1.41 -7.59 -8.24
N MET A 142 -0.18 -7.64 -7.68
CA MET A 142 0.51 -6.44 -7.18
C MET A 142 0.78 -5.42 -8.29
N VAL A 143 1.07 -5.86 -9.53
CA VAL A 143 1.14 -4.95 -10.69
C VAL A 143 -0.22 -4.30 -10.95
N THR A 144 -1.32 -5.03 -10.82
CA THR A 144 -2.68 -4.48 -10.96
C THR A 144 -2.94 -3.39 -9.91
N ILE A 145 -2.48 -3.56 -8.66
CA ILE A 145 -2.59 -2.53 -7.62
C ILE A 145 -1.88 -1.24 -8.07
N ILE A 146 -0.65 -1.35 -8.57
CA ILE A 146 0.09 -0.17 -9.06
C ILE A 146 -0.61 0.50 -10.25
N ALA A 147 -1.09 -0.29 -11.21
CA ALA A 147 -1.82 0.23 -12.37
C ALA A 147 -3.05 1.04 -11.92
N HIS A 148 -3.87 0.49 -11.03
CA HIS A 148 -5.05 1.16 -10.47
C HIS A 148 -4.70 2.47 -9.75
N LEU A 149 -3.64 2.50 -8.96
CA LEU A 149 -3.20 3.72 -8.28
C LEU A 149 -2.75 4.79 -9.28
N HIS A 150 -2.07 4.41 -10.38
CA HIS A 150 -1.67 5.34 -11.43
C HIS A 150 -2.85 5.84 -12.27
N GLU A 151 -3.91 5.03 -12.48
CA GLU A 151 -5.16 5.48 -13.10
C GLU A 151 -5.77 6.62 -12.29
N HIS A 152 -5.87 6.45 -10.96
CA HIS A 152 -6.42 7.47 -10.08
C HIS A 152 -5.49 8.68 -9.90
N LEU A 153 -4.17 8.50 -9.97
CA LEU A 153 -3.24 9.63 -10.04
C LEU A 153 -3.47 10.46 -11.31
N GLY A 154 -3.60 9.81 -12.46
CA GLY A 154 -3.92 10.49 -13.73
C GLY A 154 -5.25 11.24 -13.68
N GLN A 155 -6.29 10.60 -13.13
CA GLN A 155 -7.60 11.21 -12.91
C GLN A 155 -7.51 12.42 -11.98
N SER A 156 -6.79 12.31 -10.86
CA SER A 156 -6.62 13.39 -9.89
C SER A 156 -5.85 14.57 -10.47
N ILE A 157 -4.83 14.32 -11.33
CA ILE A 157 -4.11 15.38 -12.06
C ILE A 157 -5.06 16.14 -12.99
N ALA A 158 -5.92 15.43 -13.72
CA ALA A 158 -6.89 16.06 -14.60
C ALA A 158 -7.87 16.93 -13.79
N TYR A 159 -8.41 16.39 -12.68
CA TYR A 159 -9.33 17.13 -11.80
C TYR A 159 -8.68 18.39 -11.20
N ALA A 160 -7.43 18.26 -10.71
CA ALA A 160 -6.70 19.42 -10.18
C ALA A 160 -6.59 20.54 -11.22
N ARG A 161 -6.15 20.22 -12.44
CA ARG A 161 -6.03 21.21 -13.54
C ARG A 161 -7.37 21.82 -13.91
N MET A 162 -8.46 21.04 -13.94
CA MET A 162 -9.81 21.56 -14.22
C MET A 162 -10.31 22.51 -13.12
N ASN A 163 -9.78 22.38 -11.91
CA ASN A 163 -10.04 23.27 -10.77
C ASN A 163 -8.99 24.38 -10.60
N GLY A 164 -8.13 24.60 -11.59
CA GLY A 164 -7.11 25.66 -11.56
C GLY A 164 -5.92 25.36 -10.65
N VAL A 165 -5.77 24.11 -10.17
CA VAL A 165 -4.67 23.66 -9.30
C VAL A 165 -3.57 23.04 -10.16
N THR A 166 -2.39 23.67 -10.18
CA THR A 166 -1.19 23.09 -10.80
C THR A 166 -0.62 22.02 -9.90
N PRO A 167 -0.35 20.79 -10.41
CA PRO A 167 0.32 19.77 -9.62
C PRO A 167 1.64 20.30 -9.03
N PRO A 168 1.92 20.08 -7.72
CA PRO A 168 3.08 20.70 -7.04
C PRO A 168 4.43 20.41 -7.71
N TRP A 169 4.58 19.26 -8.32
CA TRP A 169 5.81 18.88 -9.04
C TRP A 169 5.95 19.54 -10.42
N SER A 170 4.88 20.07 -11.00
CA SER A 170 4.92 20.79 -12.29
C SER A 170 5.15 22.29 -12.12
N ALA A 171 5.08 22.82 -10.91
CA ALA A 171 5.33 24.24 -10.62
C ALA A 171 6.84 24.58 -10.59
N GLN A 172 7.71 23.59 -10.74
CA GLN A 172 9.18 23.73 -10.69
C GLN A 172 9.82 23.67 -12.09
N GLU A 173 9.03 23.49 -13.14
CA GLU A 173 9.41 23.54 -14.55
C GLU A 173 9.09 24.92 -15.16
#